data_eba704a0e7f15e2479352cd2b51036a6
#
_entry.id   eba704a0e7f15e2479352cd2b51036a6
#
_cell.length_a   1.000
_cell.length_b   1.000
_cell.length_c   1.000
_cell.angle_alpha   90.00
_cell.angle_beta   90.00
_cell.angle_gamma   90.00
#
_symmetry.space_group_name_H-M   'P 1'
#
loop_
_entity.id
_entity.type
_entity.pdbx_description
1 polymer ?
#
loop_
_entity_poly.entity_id
_entity_poly.type
_entity_poly.pdbx_seq_one_letter_code
_entity_poly.pdbx_strand_id
1 'polypeptide(L)'
;RLDECPRKTLSYDTILNAVNLSTEWAKRSKKEFGQNKYKALFGIVQGGLFNDLRLKSLKELMKIGFDGYAIGGLAVGDSQKEMFKVLDYLKSYMPINKPRYLMGVGTPTDILGSVMRGVDMFDCVLPTRAGRTGLAFTWNGKVNIKNAKYKKDNRPVSYTHLTLPTIC
;
A
#
# COMPACT_ATOMS: atom_id res chain seq x y z
N ARG A 1 -13.78 5.64 -0.74
CA ARG A 1 -14.20 5.52 -2.14
C ARG A 1 -14.33 4.02 -2.51
N LEU A 2 -15.27 3.67 -3.38
CA LEU A 2 -15.36 2.35 -3.99
C LEU A 2 -14.42 2.26 -5.20
N ASP A 3 -13.79 1.09 -5.39
CA ASP A 3 -12.96 0.77 -6.55
C ASP A 3 -12.99 -0.74 -6.82
N GLU A 4 -12.64 -1.13 -8.03
CA GLU A 4 -12.38 -2.52 -8.36
C GLU A 4 -10.88 -2.79 -8.31
N CYS A 5 -10.51 -3.84 -7.57
CA CYS A 5 -9.15 -4.35 -7.47
C CYS A 5 -9.04 -5.67 -8.24
N PRO A 6 -8.85 -5.65 -9.55
CA PRO A 6 -8.78 -6.86 -10.36
C PRO A 6 -7.50 -7.65 -10.05
N ARG A 7 -7.61 -8.99 -10.12
CA ARG A 7 -6.43 -9.86 -10.01
C ARG A 7 -5.50 -9.65 -11.21
N LYS A 8 -4.20 -9.77 -11.02
CA LYS A 8 -3.18 -9.57 -12.07
C LYS A 8 -3.29 -10.53 -13.27
N THR A 9 -3.97 -11.66 -13.09
CA THR A 9 -4.16 -12.68 -14.14
C THR A 9 -5.26 -12.33 -15.15
N LEU A 10 -5.98 -11.22 -14.94
CA LEU A 10 -7.06 -10.80 -15.82
C LEU A 10 -6.53 -10.11 -17.08
N SER A 11 -7.32 -10.17 -18.16
CA SER A 11 -6.98 -9.56 -19.43
C SER A 11 -6.88 -8.03 -19.33
N TYR A 12 -6.14 -7.43 -20.26
CA TYR A 12 -6.03 -5.98 -20.38
C TYR A 12 -7.39 -5.29 -20.43
N ASP A 13 -8.31 -5.79 -21.25
CA ASP A 13 -9.64 -5.20 -21.43
C ASP A 13 -10.47 -5.26 -20.13
N THR A 14 -10.37 -6.36 -19.39
CA THR A 14 -11.05 -6.48 -18.09
C THR A 14 -10.50 -5.44 -17.10
N ILE A 15 -9.18 -5.26 -17.06
CA ILE A 15 -8.56 -4.27 -16.18
C ILE A 15 -8.88 -2.85 -16.62
N LEU A 16 -8.93 -2.58 -17.93
CA LEU A 16 -9.37 -1.29 -18.49
C LEU A 16 -10.81 -0.96 -18.07
N ASN A 17 -11.72 -1.91 -18.16
CA ASN A 17 -13.10 -1.74 -17.74
C ASN A 17 -13.20 -1.44 -16.23
N ALA A 18 -12.44 -2.16 -15.39
CA ALA A 18 -12.36 -1.91 -13.96
C ALA A 18 -11.82 -0.50 -13.65
N VAL A 19 -10.81 -0.04 -14.39
CA VAL A 19 -10.26 1.33 -14.25
C VAL A 19 -11.33 2.37 -14.61
N ASN A 20 -12.05 2.19 -15.72
CA ASN A 20 -13.10 3.11 -16.14
C ASN A 20 -14.22 3.19 -15.10
N LEU A 21 -14.71 2.04 -14.61
CA LEU A 21 -15.75 1.97 -13.58
C LEU A 21 -15.27 2.61 -12.26
N SER A 22 -14.05 2.33 -11.83
CA SER A 22 -13.45 2.94 -10.65
C SER A 22 -13.34 4.46 -10.77
N THR A 23 -13.07 4.98 -11.97
CA THR A 23 -13.04 6.41 -12.24
C THR A 23 -14.43 7.05 -12.13
N GLU A 24 -15.48 6.40 -12.65
CA GLU A 24 -16.85 6.89 -12.49
C GLU A 24 -17.28 6.92 -11.01
N TRP A 25 -16.94 5.90 -10.25
CA TRP A 25 -17.19 5.90 -8.80
C TRP A 25 -16.37 6.97 -8.07
N ALA A 26 -15.17 7.28 -8.53
CA ALA A 26 -14.36 8.36 -7.99
C ALA A 26 -15.04 9.72 -8.17
N LYS A 27 -15.61 10.00 -9.35
CA LYS A 27 -16.38 11.22 -9.62
C LYS A 27 -17.57 11.36 -8.68
N ARG A 28 -18.36 10.28 -8.54
CA ARG A 28 -19.52 10.24 -7.62
C ARG A 28 -19.10 10.47 -6.17
N SER A 29 -18.07 9.76 -5.71
CA SER A 29 -17.56 9.89 -4.36
C SER A 29 -17.05 11.31 -4.07
N LYS A 30 -16.36 11.94 -5.03
CA LYS A 30 -15.88 13.31 -4.87
C LYS A 30 -17.02 14.32 -4.80
N LYS A 31 -18.05 14.14 -5.64
CA LYS A 31 -19.25 14.99 -5.61
C LYS A 31 -19.97 14.89 -4.27
N GLU A 32 -20.20 13.68 -3.77
CA GLU A 32 -20.91 13.46 -2.50
C GLU A 32 -20.10 13.90 -1.29
N PHE A 33 -18.77 13.70 -1.32
CA PHE A 33 -17.89 14.13 -0.22
C PHE A 33 -17.88 15.66 -0.04
N GLY A 34 -18.02 16.41 -1.14
CA GLY A 34 -18.01 17.87 -1.14
C GLY A 34 -16.69 18.47 -0.62
N GLN A 35 -16.80 19.60 0.07
CA GLN A 35 -15.69 20.23 0.78
C GLN A 35 -15.77 19.91 2.27
N ASN A 36 -14.71 19.32 2.81
CA ASN A 36 -14.63 19.01 4.25
C ASN A 36 -13.24 19.41 4.78
N LYS A 37 -13.21 20.28 5.77
CA LYS A 37 -11.96 20.77 6.37
C LYS A 37 -11.28 19.74 7.29
N TYR A 38 -12.02 18.76 7.78
CA TYR A 38 -11.54 17.81 8.80
C TYR A 38 -11.30 16.40 8.26
N LYS A 39 -11.63 16.15 6.98
CA LYS A 39 -11.52 14.84 6.36
C LYS A 39 -10.84 14.96 5.00
N ALA A 40 -10.03 14.00 4.64
CA ALA A 40 -9.38 13.90 3.34
C ALA A 40 -9.97 12.74 2.52
N LEU A 41 -10.14 12.94 1.23
CA LEU A 41 -10.57 11.92 0.29
C LEU A 41 -9.44 11.58 -0.67
N PHE A 42 -9.05 10.30 -0.72
CA PHE A 42 -7.99 9.82 -1.60
C PHE A 42 -8.57 9.19 -2.88
N GLY A 43 -7.95 9.51 -4.00
CA GLY A 43 -8.17 8.81 -5.27
C GLY A 43 -7.30 7.55 -5.31
N ILE A 44 -7.88 6.39 -5.67
CA ILE A 44 -7.15 5.12 -5.74
C ILE A 44 -6.79 4.83 -7.19
N VAL A 45 -5.50 4.81 -7.49
CA VAL A 45 -4.94 4.48 -8.80
C VAL A 45 -4.96 2.96 -8.98
N GLN A 46 -5.67 2.50 -10.00
CA GLN A 46 -5.77 1.10 -10.42
C GLN A 46 -5.15 0.90 -11.80
N GLY A 47 -5.04 -0.34 -12.29
CA GLY A 47 -4.51 -0.64 -13.63
C GLY A 47 -3.61 -1.88 -13.69
N GLY A 48 -3.63 -2.73 -12.65
CA GLY A 48 -2.82 -3.96 -12.59
C GLY A 48 -1.33 -3.65 -12.76
N LEU A 49 -0.66 -4.42 -13.61
CA LEU A 49 0.75 -4.22 -13.97
C LEU A 49 0.93 -3.43 -15.27
N PHE A 50 -0.16 -2.90 -15.87
CA PHE A 50 -0.12 -2.16 -17.12
C PHE A 50 0.16 -0.67 -16.86
N ASN A 51 1.32 -0.21 -17.25
CA ASN A 51 1.78 1.15 -17.01
C ASN A 51 0.88 2.22 -17.63
N ASP A 52 0.38 1.99 -18.82
CA ASP A 52 -0.54 2.87 -19.55
C ASP A 52 -1.88 3.00 -18.81
N LEU A 53 -2.45 1.89 -18.30
CA LEU A 53 -3.67 1.91 -17.51
C LEU A 53 -3.46 2.60 -16.15
N ARG A 54 -2.32 2.38 -15.50
CA ARG A 54 -1.94 3.11 -14.28
C ARG A 54 -1.87 4.61 -14.53
N LEU A 55 -1.23 5.02 -15.61
CA LEU A 55 -1.12 6.44 -15.97
C LEU A 55 -2.47 7.04 -16.35
N LYS A 56 -3.29 6.29 -17.10
CA LYS A 56 -4.66 6.69 -17.42
C LYS A 56 -5.47 6.94 -16.14
N SER A 57 -5.49 5.95 -15.23
CA SER A 57 -6.17 6.05 -13.94
C SER A 57 -5.70 7.27 -13.14
N LEU A 58 -4.39 7.46 -13.00
CA LEU A 58 -3.83 8.59 -12.27
C LEU A 58 -4.25 9.93 -12.89
N LYS A 59 -4.11 10.10 -14.21
CA LYS A 59 -4.47 11.35 -14.90
C LYS A 59 -5.95 11.70 -14.75
N GLU A 60 -6.84 10.71 -14.83
CA GLU A 60 -8.28 10.93 -14.65
C GLU A 60 -8.60 11.32 -13.20
N LEU A 61 -7.98 10.67 -12.21
CA LEU A 61 -8.14 11.03 -10.81
C LEU A 61 -7.58 12.43 -10.51
N MET A 62 -6.47 12.82 -11.13
CA MET A 62 -5.91 14.17 -10.97
C MET A 62 -6.85 15.24 -11.52
N LYS A 63 -7.55 14.99 -12.63
CA LYS A 63 -8.58 15.91 -13.17
C LYS A 63 -9.76 16.08 -12.22
N ILE A 64 -10.16 15.01 -11.51
CA ILE A 64 -11.24 15.08 -10.50
C ILE A 64 -10.77 15.87 -9.26
N GLY A 65 -9.50 15.74 -8.88
CA GLY A 65 -8.89 16.44 -7.76
C GLY A 65 -9.17 15.81 -6.40
N PHE A 66 -8.17 15.19 -5.82
CA PHE A 66 -8.23 14.55 -4.50
C PHE A 66 -7.20 15.17 -3.54
N ASP A 67 -7.38 14.90 -2.24
CA ASP A 67 -6.48 15.39 -1.20
C ASP A 67 -5.16 14.61 -1.17
N GLY A 68 -5.20 13.34 -1.60
CA GLY A 68 -4.06 12.46 -1.79
C GLY A 68 -4.37 11.36 -2.81
N TYR A 69 -3.36 10.55 -3.14
CA TYR A 69 -3.48 9.48 -4.13
C TYR A 69 -2.98 8.17 -3.54
N ALA A 70 -3.87 7.18 -3.54
CA ALA A 70 -3.53 5.83 -3.16
C ALA A 70 -3.16 4.98 -4.39
N ILE A 71 -2.26 4.01 -4.20
CA ILE A 71 -1.87 3.03 -5.21
C ILE A 71 -2.44 1.69 -4.74
N GLY A 72 -3.48 1.24 -5.43
CA GLY A 72 -4.17 -0.02 -5.12
C GLY A 72 -3.72 -1.17 -6.01
N GLY A 73 -4.09 -2.40 -5.63
CA GLY A 73 -3.96 -3.60 -6.48
C GLY A 73 -2.54 -4.11 -6.67
N LEU A 74 -1.59 -3.80 -5.77
CA LEU A 74 -0.21 -4.29 -5.81
C LEU A 74 0.15 -5.26 -4.67
N ALA A 75 -0.80 -5.53 -3.77
CA ALA A 75 -0.62 -6.46 -2.65
C ALA A 75 -1.48 -7.74 -2.79
N VAL A 76 -1.94 -8.04 -4.00
CA VAL A 76 -2.87 -9.15 -4.30
C VAL A 76 -2.20 -10.32 -5.02
N GLY A 77 -0.95 -10.61 -4.69
CA GLY A 77 -0.16 -11.71 -5.27
C GLY A 77 0.91 -11.27 -6.26
N ASP A 78 1.18 -9.99 -6.32
CA ASP A 78 2.31 -9.44 -7.08
C ASP A 78 3.63 -9.70 -6.35
N SER A 79 4.70 -9.90 -7.11
CA SER A 79 6.04 -9.96 -6.53
C SER A 79 6.52 -8.55 -6.16
N GLN A 80 7.42 -8.47 -5.18
CA GLN A 80 8.06 -7.19 -4.81
C GLN A 80 8.67 -6.47 -6.03
N LYS A 81 9.26 -7.24 -6.95
CA LYS A 81 9.87 -6.69 -8.18
C LYS A 81 8.83 -6.06 -9.11
N GLU A 82 7.67 -6.68 -9.28
CA GLU A 82 6.56 -6.13 -10.08
C GLU A 82 6.01 -4.86 -9.43
N MET A 83 5.76 -4.90 -8.12
CA MET A 83 5.32 -3.73 -7.37
C MET A 83 6.29 -2.55 -7.52
N PHE A 84 7.59 -2.78 -7.32
CA PHE A 84 8.59 -1.72 -7.46
C PHE A 84 8.68 -1.15 -8.87
N LYS A 85 8.53 -1.96 -9.93
CA LYS A 85 8.46 -1.46 -11.31
C LYS A 85 7.31 -0.48 -11.52
N VAL A 86 6.13 -0.80 -10.99
CA VAL A 86 4.97 0.10 -11.08
C VAL A 86 5.22 1.39 -10.30
N LEU A 87 5.80 1.31 -9.11
CA LEU A 87 6.12 2.49 -8.30
C LEU A 87 7.16 3.37 -8.98
N ASP A 88 8.23 2.79 -9.55
CA ASP A 88 9.26 3.51 -10.29
C ASP A 88 8.66 4.25 -11.49
N TYR A 89 7.71 3.63 -12.19
CA TYR A 89 7.01 4.26 -13.30
C TYR A 89 6.12 5.42 -12.83
N LEU A 90 5.28 5.19 -11.80
CA LEU A 90 4.33 6.20 -11.32
C LEU A 90 4.99 7.38 -10.62
N LYS A 91 6.16 7.19 -10.01
CA LYS A 91 6.88 8.20 -9.23
C LYS A 91 6.97 9.55 -9.94
N SER A 92 7.26 9.53 -11.25
CA SER A 92 7.45 10.75 -12.04
C SER A 92 6.16 11.48 -12.40
N TYR A 93 5.02 10.82 -12.27
CA TYR A 93 3.71 11.37 -12.66
C TYR A 93 2.85 11.77 -11.48
N MET A 94 3.09 11.19 -10.30
CA MET A 94 2.33 11.49 -9.09
C MET A 94 2.68 12.87 -8.53
N PRO A 95 1.67 13.68 -8.14
CA PRO A 95 1.91 14.99 -7.55
C PRO A 95 2.82 14.92 -6.33
N ILE A 96 3.85 15.77 -6.30
CA ILE A 96 4.83 15.81 -5.19
C ILE A 96 4.27 16.48 -3.93
N ASN A 97 3.26 17.34 -4.10
CA ASN A 97 2.61 18.10 -3.04
C ASN A 97 1.36 17.43 -2.47
N LYS A 98 1.16 16.14 -2.77
CA LYS A 98 0.02 15.35 -2.29
C LYS A 98 0.52 14.05 -1.67
N PRO A 99 -0.04 13.61 -0.53
CA PRO A 99 0.36 12.36 0.09
C PRO A 99 0.08 11.16 -0.83
N ARG A 100 1.03 10.21 -0.85
CA ARG A 100 1.03 9.00 -1.65
C ARG A 100 0.89 7.80 -0.73
N TYR A 101 -0.14 7.03 -0.92
CA TYR A 101 -0.50 5.93 -0.04
C TYR A 101 -0.44 4.59 -0.79
N LEU A 102 0.40 3.66 -0.37
CA LEU A 102 0.47 2.30 -0.92
C LEU A 102 -0.36 1.36 -0.05
N MET A 103 -1.42 0.81 -0.64
CA MET A 103 -2.42 0.03 0.06
C MET A 103 -2.00 -1.44 0.25
N GLY A 104 -2.20 -1.96 1.46
CA GLY A 104 -2.02 -3.38 1.77
C GLY A 104 -0.58 -3.86 1.91
N VAL A 105 0.40 -2.95 1.94
CA VAL A 105 1.84 -3.24 2.03
C VAL A 105 2.39 -2.77 3.38
N GLY A 106 3.23 -3.49 4.13
CA GLY A 106 3.83 -4.73 3.85
C GLY A 106 4.93 -5.20 4.81
N THR A 107 5.86 -5.87 4.22
CA THR A 107 7.07 -6.28 4.92
C THR A 107 8.02 -5.08 5.14
N PRO A 108 8.97 -5.14 6.10
CA PRO A 108 9.94 -4.06 6.30
C PRO A 108 10.70 -3.66 5.01
N THR A 109 11.06 -4.64 4.19
CA THR A 109 11.76 -4.40 2.92
C THR A 109 10.86 -3.75 1.86
N ASP A 110 9.55 -4.10 1.84
CA ASP A 110 8.58 -3.49 0.94
C ASP A 110 8.35 -2.02 1.31
N ILE A 111 8.21 -1.73 2.61
CA ILE A 111 8.04 -0.37 3.12
C ILE A 111 9.25 0.48 2.76
N LEU A 112 10.47 0.03 3.12
CA LEU A 112 11.70 0.77 2.84
C LEU A 112 11.86 1.04 1.33
N GLY A 113 11.72 0.01 0.50
CA GLY A 113 11.82 0.14 -0.95
C GLY A 113 10.75 1.05 -1.55
N SER A 114 9.55 1.12 -0.96
CA SER A 114 8.48 2.01 -1.41
C SER A 114 8.68 3.45 -0.95
N VAL A 115 9.20 3.69 0.25
CA VAL A 115 9.59 5.03 0.73
C VAL A 115 10.67 5.63 -0.19
N MET A 116 11.67 4.85 -0.59
CA MET A 116 12.70 5.29 -1.57
C MET A 116 12.08 5.68 -2.92
N ARG A 117 10.86 5.24 -3.22
CA ARG A 117 10.08 5.56 -4.41
C ARG A 117 9.05 6.66 -4.18
N GLY A 118 9.09 7.31 -3.01
CA GLY A 118 8.26 8.46 -2.68
C GLY A 118 6.87 8.11 -2.19
N VAL A 119 6.67 6.96 -1.58
CA VAL A 119 5.44 6.61 -0.87
C VAL A 119 5.52 7.12 0.57
N ASP A 120 4.42 7.71 1.06
CA ASP A 120 4.36 8.37 2.37
C ASP A 120 3.56 7.56 3.39
N MET A 121 2.56 6.78 2.95
CA MET A 121 1.60 6.11 3.83
C MET A 121 1.43 4.64 3.46
N PHE A 122 1.19 3.83 4.48
CA PHE A 122 1.00 2.38 4.35
C PHE A 122 -0.08 1.88 5.29
N ASP A 123 -0.75 0.80 4.90
CA ASP A 123 -1.50 -0.07 5.80
C ASP A 123 -1.13 -1.53 5.55
N CYS A 124 -1.13 -2.34 6.58
CA CYS A 124 -0.92 -3.79 6.40
C CYS A 124 -1.41 -4.57 7.60
N VAL A 125 -2.01 -5.72 7.34
CA VAL A 125 -2.38 -6.68 8.40
C VAL A 125 -1.18 -7.47 8.94
N LEU A 126 -0.02 -7.40 8.27
CA LEU A 126 1.14 -8.22 8.59
C LEU A 126 1.68 -7.99 10.01
N PRO A 127 1.84 -6.76 10.54
CA PRO A 127 2.36 -6.54 11.88
C PRO A 127 1.49 -7.21 12.95
N THR A 128 0.18 -7.00 12.91
CA THR A 128 -0.76 -7.60 13.87
C THR A 128 -0.86 -9.12 13.70
N ARG A 129 -0.83 -9.62 12.48
CA ARG A 129 -0.79 -11.06 12.20
C ARG A 129 0.51 -11.68 12.72
N ALA A 130 1.65 -11.06 12.46
CA ALA A 130 2.96 -11.49 12.94
C ALA A 130 2.99 -11.57 14.47
N GLY A 131 2.48 -10.55 15.17
CA GLY A 131 2.36 -10.56 16.63
C GLY A 131 1.55 -11.74 17.15
N ARG A 132 0.37 -12.02 16.56
CA ARG A 132 -0.46 -13.17 16.96
C ARG A 132 0.19 -14.53 16.71
N THR A 133 0.97 -14.65 15.65
CA THR A 133 1.65 -15.92 15.29
C THR A 133 3.01 -16.09 15.94
N GLY A 134 3.52 -15.05 16.62
CA GLY A 134 4.84 -15.06 17.24
C GLY A 134 5.98 -14.87 16.23
N LEU A 135 5.71 -14.27 15.09
CA LEU A 135 6.71 -13.90 14.09
C LEU A 135 7.26 -12.50 14.39
N ALA A 136 8.58 -12.40 14.54
CA ALA A 136 9.30 -11.13 14.65
C ALA A 136 10.19 -10.90 13.42
N PHE A 137 10.28 -9.64 12.98
CA PHE A 137 11.24 -9.21 11.97
C PHE A 137 12.47 -8.61 12.69
N THR A 138 13.65 -9.11 12.39
CA THR A 138 14.91 -8.67 12.97
C THR A 138 15.91 -8.30 11.88
N TRP A 139 17.00 -7.63 12.24
CA TRP A 139 18.10 -7.36 11.32
C TRP A 139 18.72 -8.62 10.73
N ASN A 140 18.64 -9.72 11.44
CA ASN A 140 19.17 -11.03 11.03
C ASN A 140 18.10 -11.91 10.32
N GLY A 141 16.94 -11.32 9.99
CA GLY A 141 15.86 -12.04 9.33
C GLY A 141 14.64 -12.30 10.21
N LYS A 142 13.78 -13.21 9.77
CA LYS A 142 12.54 -13.56 10.47
C LYS A 142 12.81 -14.54 11.60
N VAL A 143 12.27 -14.27 12.78
CA VAL A 143 12.36 -15.13 13.97
C VAL A 143 10.94 -15.51 14.39
N ASN A 144 10.67 -16.81 14.53
CA ASN A 144 9.45 -17.27 15.16
C ASN A 144 9.76 -17.57 16.64
N ILE A 145 9.28 -16.71 17.54
CA ILE A 145 9.55 -16.82 18.99
C ILE A 145 8.92 -18.06 19.63
N LYS A 146 7.95 -18.69 18.99
CA LYS A 146 7.32 -19.96 19.42
C LYS A 146 8.20 -21.19 19.14
N ASN A 147 9.30 -21.02 18.38
CA ASN A 147 10.20 -22.13 18.08
C ASN A 147 10.90 -22.61 19.37
N ALA A 148 10.91 -23.93 19.57
CA ALA A 148 11.48 -24.57 20.76
C ALA A 148 12.91 -24.15 21.09
N LYS A 149 13.74 -23.81 20.08
CA LYS A 149 15.10 -23.32 20.25
C LYS A 149 15.19 -22.03 21.07
N TYR A 150 14.11 -21.24 21.13
CA TYR A 150 14.07 -19.98 21.91
C TYR A 150 13.44 -20.11 23.28
N LYS A 151 13.00 -21.34 23.69
CA LYS A 151 12.29 -21.57 24.97
C LYS A 151 13.05 -21.06 26.21
N LYS A 152 14.38 -21.06 26.15
CA LYS A 152 15.27 -20.59 27.24
C LYS A 152 16.05 -19.33 26.88
N ASP A 153 15.71 -18.67 25.79
CA ASP A 153 16.40 -17.47 25.33
C ASP A 153 15.74 -16.22 25.91
N ASN A 154 16.38 -15.62 26.91
CA ASN A 154 15.90 -14.41 27.58
C ASN A 154 16.43 -13.12 26.94
N ARG A 155 17.17 -13.21 25.83
CA ARG A 155 17.70 -12.05 25.14
C ARG A 155 16.58 -11.33 24.38
N PRO A 156 16.60 -9.99 24.32
CA PRO A 156 15.62 -9.25 23.55
C PRO A 156 15.78 -9.54 22.05
N VAL A 157 14.67 -9.64 21.34
CA VAL A 157 14.63 -9.88 19.90
C VAL A 157 15.17 -8.65 19.13
N SER A 158 14.97 -7.47 19.68
CA SER A 158 15.50 -6.21 19.16
C SER A 158 15.53 -5.15 20.26
N TYR A 159 16.41 -4.17 20.16
CA TYR A 159 16.49 -3.07 21.12
C TYR A 159 15.21 -2.24 21.24
N THR A 160 14.42 -2.16 20.19
CA THR A 160 13.12 -1.45 20.21
C THR A 160 12.08 -2.11 21.11
N HIS A 161 12.21 -3.40 21.41
CA HIS A 161 11.32 -4.11 22.31
C HIS A 161 11.65 -3.90 23.81
N LEU A 162 12.80 -3.32 24.13
CA LEU A 162 13.17 -3.01 25.52
C LEU A 162 12.46 -1.77 26.07
N THR A 163 11.93 -0.91 25.21
CA THR A 163 11.30 0.34 25.61
C THR A 163 9.77 0.30 25.62
N LEU A 164 9.17 -0.73 25.05
CA LEU A 164 7.70 -0.87 24.94
C LEU A 164 6.99 -1.31 26.25
N PRO A 165 7.56 -2.08 27.18
CA PRO A 165 6.88 -2.46 28.41
C PRO A 165 6.70 -1.35 29.44
N THR A 166 7.31 -0.21 29.24
CA THR A 166 7.22 0.92 30.18
C THR A 166 6.10 1.90 29.90
N ILE A 167 5.25 1.60 28.91
CA ILE A 167 4.12 2.45 28.52
C ILE A 167 2.80 1.66 28.70
N CYS A 168 2.63 1.08 29.88
CA CYS A 168 1.34 0.56 30.32
C CYS A 168 0.80 1.43 31.43
#